data_50f02d3e36299a0c1cf77948495fd4d1
#
_entry.id   50f02d3e36299a0c1cf77948495fd4d1
#
_cell.length_a   1.000
_cell.length_b   1.000
_cell.length_c   1.000
_cell.angle_alpha   90.00
_cell.angle_beta   90.00
_cell.angle_gamma   90.00
#
_symmetry.space_group_name_H-M   'P 1'
#
loop_
_entity.id
_entity.type
_entity.pdbx_description
1 polymer ?
#
loop_
_entity_poly.entity_id
_entity_poly.type
_entity_poly.pdbx_seq_one_letter_code
_entity_poly.pdbx_strand_id
1 'polypeptide(L)'
;MIVLSQLPINAHADRGNSKAIPLRGVVEGFYGVPWTHEHRLDMLNFMASKKLNAYIYAPKDDEYHRKYWRQPYPEDKYKELQELTQKAKKLNIDIIFAVSPGNDIAFSGQDMYEDRYAMINKMQAMYDIGIRHFALFFDDIPTKDAHGQAEFVNWVNDNFIKTRPDCKQLILVPTEYYLRDMVKSGYVSDYTRILADELEKDVLVLYTGEEVCPDGLTENTIHQTNKIYRKPMGIWWNYPVADYQKEKLALGPLDKMDKAMDAKDVPAFFINPMEKAELSKIAIATGADFAKNPGKYNEGKSWDIALKEQFGDLYEPMRIFASHSQRLENKWAHIGRPDAINLQVLYKNLWGTVNGRDTIPKRKTMDDLKKDNRKREKALAKLHAKLPKKYLSECQLQLEQLQTLTEAEKYALMILDQKPSEYKKPELYQKFKEAKAKYTQYEAYAKISNEAVWKFVRDFDAWYMTSVGDDSSAD
;
A
#
# COMPACT_ATOMS: atom_id res chain seq x y z
N MET A 1 1.29 34.97 -10.71
CA MET A 1 0.03 34.27 -10.94
C MET A 1 0.25 33.25 -12.05
N ILE A 2 0.39 31.96 -11.73
CA ILE A 2 0.58 30.91 -12.74
C ILE A 2 -0.76 30.18 -12.88
N VAL A 3 -1.47 30.50 -13.95
CA VAL A 3 -2.69 29.79 -14.36
C VAL A 3 -2.26 28.51 -15.07
N LEU A 4 -2.67 27.35 -14.56
CA LEU A 4 -2.45 26.06 -15.22
C LEU A 4 -3.43 25.91 -16.39
N SER A 5 -3.01 26.32 -17.60
CA SER A 5 -3.75 26.01 -18.83
C SER A 5 -3.58 24.52 -19.20
N GLN A 6 -4.69 23.87 -19.51
CA GLN A 6 -4.67 22.51 -20.09
C GLN A 6 -3.96 22.56 -21.44
N LEU A 7 -2.90 21.78 -21.59
CA LEU A 7 -2.20 21.58 -22.85
C LEU A 7 -2.77 20.36 -23.58
N PRO A 8 -2.87 20.37 -24.92
CA PRO A 8 -3.36 19.23 -25.67
C PRO A 8 -2.37 18.06 -25.60
N ILE A 9 -2.89 16.89 -25.32
CA ILE A 9 -2.15 15.62 -25.29
C ILE A 9 -1.97 15.15 -26.74
N ASN A 10 -0.75 15.31 -27.29
CA ASN A 10 -0.31 14.55 -28.45
C ASN A 10 1.22 14.41 -28.44
N ALA A 11 1.69 13.31 -27.87
CA ALA A 11 2.99 12.72 -28.21
C ALA A 11 2.95 11.22 -27.91
N HIS A 12 2.77 10.40 -28.92
CA HIS A 12 3.10 8.98 -28.86
C HIS A 12 4.63 8.85 -28.79
N ALA A 13 5.20 8.85 -27.60
CA ALA A 13 6.58 8.46 -27.39
C ALA A 13 6.71 6.94 -27.53
N ASP A 14 7.84 6.51 -28.07
CA ASP A 14 8.22 5.11 -28.30
C ASP A 14 8.15 4.30 -26.98
N ARG A 15 7.05 3.55 -26.77
CA ARG A 15 6.65 2.90 -25.52
C ARG A 15 7.53 1.70 -25.14
N GLY A 16 8.65 1.48 -25.82
CA GLY A 16 9.48 0.28 -25.68
C GLY A 16 10.76 0.42 -24.85
N ASN A 17 11.20 1.63 -24.49
CA ASN A 17 12.55 1.90 -23.99
C ASN A 17 12.62 2.70 -22.68
N SER A 18 11.62 2.63 -21.79
CA SER A 18 11.71 3.29 -20.49
C SER A 18 12.83 2.66 -19.65
N LYS A 19 13.78 3.49 -19.21
CA LYS A 19 14.86 3.06 -18.31
C LYS A 19 14.31 2.73 -16.92
N ALA A 20 15.02 1.87 -16.18
CA ALA A 20 14.69 1.62 -14.77
C ALA A 20 14.76 2.92 -13.96
N ILE A 21 13.81 3.11 -13.04
CA ILE A 21 13.86 4.21 -12.08
C ILE A 21 15.16 4.08 -11.26
N PRO A 22 15.99 5.13 -11.19
CA PRO A 22 17.34 5.04 -10.61
C PRO A 22 17.33 4.57 -9.15
N LEU A 23 16.60 5.27 -8.29
CA LEU A 23 16.47 4.94 -6.88
C LEU A 23 15.11 4.26 -6.65
N ARG A 24 15.10 2.98 -6.26
CA ARG A 24 13.87 2.21 -6.13
C ARG A 24 13.93 1.24 -4.97
N GLY A 25 12.87 1.19 -4.17
CA GLY A 25 12.94 0.39 -2.97
C GLY A 25 11.70 0.37 -2.11
N VAL A 26 11.94 0.13 -0.85
CA VAL A 26 10.91 0.07 0.20
C VAL A 26 11.12 1.24 1.16
N VAL A 27 10.04 1.86 1.59
CA VAL A 27 10.03 2.77 2.73
C VAL A 27 9.24 2.12 3.87
N GLU A 28 9.92 1.76 4.97
CA GLU A 28 9.24 1.31 6.20
C GLU A 28 8.66 2.53 6.90
N GLY A 29 7.51 3.01 6.39
CA GLY A 29 6.91 4.28 6.78
C GLY A 29 5.47 4.17 7.29
N PHE A 30 4.99 2.96 7.60
CA PHE A 30 3.66 2.71 8.14
C PHE A 30 3.58 3.01 9.64
N TYR A 31 2.36 3.29 10.11
CA TYR A 31 2.01 3.36 11.52
C TYR A 31 1.69 1.98 12.08
N GLY A 32 2.06 1.72 13.34
CA GLY A 32 1.85 0.46 14.03
C GLY A 32 3.17 -0.16 14.47
N VAL A 33 3.14 -1.44 14.81
CA VAL A 33 4.33 -2.14 15.31
C VAL A 33 5.40 -2.20 14.21
N PRO A 34 6.58 -1.59 14.41
CA PRO A 34 7.67 -1.66 13.44
C PRO A 34 8.07 -3.11 13.15
N TRP A 35 8.58 -3.36 11.97
CA TRP A 35 9.12 -4.69 11.63
C TRP A 35 10.22 -5.10 12.61
N THR A 36 10.31 -6.39 12.90
CA THR A 36 11.44 -6.92 13.69
C THR A 36 12.74 -6.82 12.90
N HIS A 37 13.85 -6.89 13.62
CA HIS A 37 15.18 -6.89 12.98
C HIS A 37 15.30 -8.02 11.95
N GLU A 38 14.81 -9.22 12.28
CA GLU A 38 14.81 -10.38 11.36
C GLU A 38 13.98 -10.12 10.11
N HIS A 39 12.81 -9.49 10.25
CA HIS A 39 11.98 -9.11 9.09
C HIS A 39 12.71 -8.13 8.18
N ARG A 40 13.44 -7.17 8.73
CA ARG A 40 14.24 -6.22 7.94
C ARG A 40 15.39 -6.89 7.21
N LEU A 41 16.12 -7.79 7.89
CA LEU A 41 17.21 -8.56 7.28
C LEU A 41 16.71 -9.48 6.16
N ASP A 42 15.54 -10.13 6.33
CA ASP A 42 14.91 -10.95 5.29
C ASP A 42 14.37 -10.09 4.14
N MET A 43 13.80 -8.93 4.43
CA MET A 43 13.36 -7.98 3.42
C MET A 43 14.52 -7.49 2.54
N LEU A 44 15.71 -7.24 3.10
CA LEU A 44 16.88 -6.88 2.31
C LEU A 44 17.30 -8.00 1.33
N ASN A 45 17.24 -9.26 1.75
CA ASN A 45 17.50 -10.41 0.86
C ASN A 45 16.48 -10.44 -0.28
N PHE A 46 15.20 -10.27 0.06
CA PHE A 46 14.12 -10.22 -0.92
C PHE A 46 14.30 -9.05 -1.91
N MET A 47 14.58 -7.85 -1.41
CA MET A 47 14.82 -6.65 -2.23
C MET A 47 15.97 -6.86 -3.22
N ALA A 48 17.08 -7.44 -2.77
CA ALA A 48 18.21 -7.78 -3.63
C ALA A 48 17.80 -8.73 -4.76
N SER A 49 17.01 -9.77 -4.46
CA SER A 49 16.49 -10.71 -5.46
C SER A 49 15.60 -10.04 -6.51
N LYS A 50 14.90 -8.96 -6.14
CA LYS A 50 14.03 -8.15 -7.00
C LYS A 50 14.73 -6.96 -7.64
N LYS A 51 16.04 -6.76 -7.40
CA LYS A 51 16.84 -5.63 -7.91
C LYS A 51 16.34 -4.27 -7.45
N LEU A 52 15.75 -4.21 -6.27
CA LEU A 52 15.55 -2.99 -5.52
C LEU A 52 16.89 -2.59 -4.89
N ASN A 53 17.18 -1.30 -4.81
CA ASN A 53 18.51 -0.80 -4.44
C ASN A 53 18.52 0.19 -3.28
N ALA A 54 17.37 0.46 -2.65
CA ALA A 54 17.29 1.38 -1.53
C ALA A 54 16.21 0.98 -0.52
N TYR A 55 16.49 1.16 0.76
CA TYR A 55 15.58 0.93 1.87
C TYR A 55 15.56 2.16 2.76
N ILE A 56 14.40 2.81 2.89
CA ILE A 56 14.21 3.92 3.80
C ILE A 56 13.77 3.38 5.17
N TYR A 57 14.60 3.57 6.17
CA TYR A 57 14.28 3.30 7.57
C TYR A 57 13.53 4.51 8.16
N ALA A 58 12.22 4.39 8.30
CA ALA A 58 11.35 5.47 8.77
C ALA A 58 10.11 4.96 9.54
N PRO A 59 10.23 3.97 10.46
CA PRO A 59 9.08 3.43 11.17
C PRO A 59 8.43 4.53 12.01
N LYS A 60 7.15 4.83 11.76
CA LYS A 60 6.44 5.94 12.43
C LYS A 60 6.36 5.78 13.94
N ASP A 61 6.30 4.55 14.43
CA ASP A 61 6.22 4.24 15.86
C ASP A 61 7.58 3.82 16.48
N ASP A 62 8.69 4.03 15.74
CA ASP A 62 10.02 4.10 16.37
C ASP A 62 10.17 5.44 17.09
N GLU A 63 10.19 5.40 18.42
CA GLU A 63 10.24 6.62 19.24
C GLU A 63 11.48 7.48 18.97
N TYR A 64 12.61 6.86 18.60
CA TYR A 64 13.87 7.57 18.32
C TYR A 64 13.96 8.14 16.91
N HIS A 65 13.04 7.76 16.04
CA HIS A 65 12.85 8.35 14.72
C HIS A 65 12.01 9.63 14.78
N ARG A 66 11.03 9.73 15.72
CA ARG A 66 10.06 10.84 15.82
C ARG A 66 10.09 11.54 17.18
N LYS A 67 9.59 10.88 18.23
CA LYS A 67 9.34 11.48 19.54
C LYS A 67 10.62 11.91 20.27
N TYR A 68 11.60 11.04 20.28
CA TYR A 68 12.89 11.25 20.92
C TYR A 68 14.01 11.43 19.89
N TRP A 69 13.71 12.08 18.78
CA TRP A 69 14.63 12.22 17.67
C TRP A 69 15.96 12.91 18.03
N ARG A 70 15.96 13.75 19.07
CA ARG A 70 17.17 14.40 19.62
C ARG A 70 18.09 13.45 20.37
N GLN A 71 17.52 12.32 20.88
CA GLN A 71 18.28 11.37 21.70
C GLN A 71 19.00 10.33 20.83
N PRO A 72 20.17 9.83 21.26
CA PRO A 72 20.81 8.70 20.60
C PRO A 72 19.93 7.44 20.72
N TYR A 73 20.09 6.52 19.77
CA TYR A 73 19.48 5.20 19.88
C TYR A 73 20.08 4.42 21.07
N PRO A 74 19.28 3.62 21.79
CA PRO A 74 19.79 2.63 22.74
C PRO A 74 20.80 1.68 22.08
N GLU A 75 21.74 1.16 22.87
CA GLU A 75 22.86 0.38 22.35
C GLU A 75 22.43 -0.86 21.54
N ASP A 76 21.38 -1.55 21.97
CA ASP A 76 20.81 -2.71 21.27
C ASP A 76 20.23 -2.31 19.90
N LYS A 77 19.47 -1.23 19.84
CA LYS A 77 18.90 -0.71 18.59
C LYS A 77 19.96 -0.15 17.64
N TYR A 78 20.97 0.50 18.21
CA TYR A 78 22.12 0.98 17.44
C TYR A 78 22.88 -0.19 16.78
N LYS A 79 23.08 -1.30 17.50
CA LYS A 79 23.69 -2.52 16.95
C LYS A 79 22.83 -3.17 15.85
N GLU A 80 21.51 -3.22 16.04
CA GLU A 80 20.58 -3.69 14.99
C GLU A 80 20.71 -2.85 13.72
N LEU A 81 20.74 -1.51 13.83
CA LEU A 81 20.94 -0.60 12.69
C LEU A 81 22.32 -0.78 12.02
N GLN A 82 23.35 -1.03 12.81
CA GLN A 82 24.69 -1.32 12.28
C GLN A 82 24.71 -2.62 11.49
N GLU A 83 24.10 -3.70 12.01
CA GLU A 83 24.00 -4.97 11.31
C GLU A 83 23.19 -4.85 10.03
N LEU A 84 22.04 -4.15 10.10
CA LEU A 84 21.18 -3.87 8.93
C LEU A 84 21.98 -3.16 7.82
N THR A 85 22.75 -2.12 8.21
CA THR A 85 23.59 -1.35 7.28
C THR A 85 24.68 -2.21 6.65
N GLN A 86 25.35 -3.04 7.44
CA GLN A 86 26.38 -3.96 6.94
C GLN A 86 25.80 -5.00 5.97
N LYS A 87 24.62 -5.53 6.28
CA LYS A 87 23.90 -6.48 5.42
C LYS A 87 23.49 -5.81 4.10
N ALA A 88 22.91 -4.63 4.17
CA ALA A 88 22.48 -3.87 3.00
C ALA A 88 23.66 -3.55 2.07
N LYS A 89 24.80 -3.12 2.63
CA LYS A 89 26.05 -2.88 1.87
C LYS A 89 26.50 -4.13 1.09
N LYS A 90 26.46 -5.31 1.71
CA LYS A 90 26.80 -6.58 1.03
C LYS A 90 25.86 -6.92 -0.13
N LEU A 91 24.63 -6.44 -0.07
CA LEU A 91 23.59 -6.65 -1.08
C LEU A 91 23.48 -5.51 -2.11
N ASN A 92 24.35 -4.50 -2.02
CA ASN A 92 24.30 -3.27 -2.84
C ASN A 92 22.93 -2.54 -2.69
N ILE A 93 22.43 -2.46 -1.47
CA ILE A 93 21.22 -1.72 -1.10
C ILE A 93 21.64 -0.55 -0.23
N ASP A 94 21.21 0.67 -0.58
CA ASP A 94 21.40 1.85 0.25
C ASP A 94 20.42 1.83 1.41
N ILE A 95 20.93 1.94 2.64
CA ILE A 95 20.08 2.34 3.77
C ILE A 95 19.97 3.85 3.75
N ILE A 96 18.73 4.33 3.69
CA ILE A 96 18.38 5.74 3.83
C ILE A 96 17.80 5.91 5.23
N PHE A 97 18.54 6.62 6.07
CA PHE A 97 18.08 6.88 7.44
C PHE A 97 17.25 8.16 7.45
N ALA A 98 15.99 8.05 7.83
CA ALA A 98 15.09 9.18 7.95
C ALA A 98 14.99 9.66 9.41
N VAL A 99 14.77 10.96 9.58
CA VAL A 99 14.37 11.57 10.85
C VAL A 99 13.11 12.39 10.62
N SER A 100 12.13 12.26 11.52
CA SER A 100 10.84 12.95 11.47
C SER A 100 10.72 13.93 12.67
N PRO A 101 11.37 15.12 12.62
CA PRO A 101 11.46 16.02 13.75
C PRO A 101 10.26 16.97 13.89
N GLY A 102 9.35 16.98 12.94
CA GLY A 102 8.37 18.03 12.70
C GLY A 102 7.33 18.29 13.79
N ASN A 103 7.20 17.39 14.77
CA ASN A 103 6.22 17.58 15.85
C ASN A 103 6.63 18.66 16.86
N ASP A 104 7.94 18.85 17.05
CA ASP A 104 8.47 19.72 18.13
C ASP A 104 9.78 20.45 17.77
N ILE A 105 10.18 20.42 16.49
CA ILE A 105 11.37 21.15 16.03
C ILE A 105 11.16 22.66 16.08
N ALA A 106 12.17 23.38 16.54
CA ALA A 106 12.20 24.84 16.53
C ALA A 106 12.90 25.39 15.28
N PHE A 107 12.23 26.32 14.59
CA PHE A 107 12.79 27.01 13.42
C PHE A 107 13.33 28.40 13.74
N SER A 108 13.24 28.86 15.00
CA SER A 108 13.73 30.18 15.43
C SER A 108 14.14 30.16 16.90
N GLY A 109 14.82 31.26 17.33
CA GLY A 109 15.25 31.40 18.73
C GLY A 109 16.45 30.51 19.10
N GLN A 110 16.68 30.36 20.41
CA GLN A 110 17.80 29.57 20.93
C GLN A 110 17.62 28.08 20.64
N ASP A 111 16.41 27.57 20.78
CA ASP A 111 16.08 26.14 20.59
C ASP A 111 16.38 25.67 19.16
N MET A 112 16.32 26.55 18.18
CA MET A 112 16.69 26.22 16.79
C MET A 112 18.15 25.75 16.70
N TYR A 113 19.06 26.37 17.41
CA TYR A 113 20.48 25.98 17.41
C TYR A 113 20.68 24.62 18.08
N GLU A 114 19.96 24.35 19.17
CA GLU A 114 20.02 23.09 19.90
C GLU A 114 19.48 21.97 19.00
N ASP A 115 18.38 22.20 18.25
CA ASP A 115 17.79 21.27 17.33
C ASP A 115 18.68 20.98 16.11
N ARG A 116 19.35 21.98 15.58
CA ARG A 116 20.37 21.82 14.54
C ARG A 116 21.51 20.93 15.01
N TYR A 117 22.02 21.15 16.21
CA TYR A 117 23.07 20.31 16.81
C TYR A 117 22.58 18.89 17.05
N ALA A 118 21.40 18.71 17.60
CA ALA A 118 20.82 17.39 17.84
C ALA A 118 20.67 16.61 16.54
N MET A 119 20.22 17.26 15.44
CA MET A 119 20.13 16.64 14.13
C MET A 119 21.49 16.18 13.60
N ILE A 120 22.50 17.04 13.64
CA ILE A 120 23.86 16.68 13.21
C ILE A 120 24.39 15.49 14.02
N ASN A 121 24.20 15.49 15.34
CA ASN A 121 24.65 14.40 16.20
C ASN A 121 23.94 13.08 15.87
N LYS A 122 22.61 13.12 15.61
CA LYS A 122 21.85 11.95 15.20
C LYS A 122 22.35 11.41 13.86
N MET A 123 22.53 12.28 12.86
CA MET A 123 23.02 11.88 11.55
C MET A 123 24.48 11.40 11.61
N GLN A 124 25.31 12.01 12.45
CA GLN A 124 26.71 11.58 12.64
C GLN A 124 26.78 10.16 13.21
N ALA A 125 25.99 9.85 14.23
CA ALA A 125 25.93 8.49 14.78
C ALA A 125 25.57 7.45 13.71
N MET A 126 24.64 7.78 12.81
CA MET A 126 24.26 6.90 11.69
C MET A 126 25.34 6.85 10.60
N TYR A 127 26.01 7.95 10.34
CA TYR A 127 27.16 8.00 9.42
C TYR A 127 28.32 7.10 9.91
N ASP A 128 28.57 7.07 11.22
CA ASP A 128 29.64 6.27 11.84
C ASP A 128 29.43 4.75 11.68
N ILE A 129 28.17 4.27 11.61
CA ILE A 129 27.86 2.87 11.31
C ILE A 129 27.81 2.56 9.81
N GLY A 130 28.09 3.55 8.94
CA GLY A 130 28.24 3.37 7.51
C GLY A 130 27.07 3.85 6.65
N ILE A 131 26.04 4.48 7.20
CA ILE A 131 24.96 5.10 6.43
C ILE A 131 25.49 6.32 5.68
N ARG A 132 25.12 6.47 4.42
CA ARG A 132 25.56 7.55 3.51
C ARG A 132 24.41 8.27 2.83
N HIS A 133 23.17 7.88 3.15
CA HIS A 133 21.97 8.47 2.57
C HIS A 133 21.00 8.83 3.70
N PHE A 134 20.50 10.06 3.68
CA PHE A 134 19.70 10.61 4.76
C PHE A 134 18.42 11.25 4.24
N ALA A 135 17.39 11.29 5.09
CA ALA A 135 16.11 11.91 4.77
C ALA A 135 15.55 12.69 5.97
N LEU A 136 14.81 13.75 5.67
CA LEU A 136 14.05 14.54 6.65
C LEU A 136 12.58 14.51 6.28
N PHE A 137 11.72 14.14 7.23
CA PHE A 137 10.30 13.96 7.01
C PHE A 137 9.48 14.93 7.85
N PHE A 138 8.67 15.75 7.18
CA PHE A 138 7.73 16.69 7.76
C PHE A 138 6.28 16.38 7.43
N ASP A 139 6.02 15.14 7.00
CA ASP A 139 4.67 14.65 6.79
C ASP A 139 3.91 14.44 8.10
N ASP A 140 2.58 14.55 8.03
CA ASP A 140 1.66 14.29 9.15
C ASP A 140 1.93 15.12 10.42
N ILE A 141 2.34 16.37 10.25
CA ILE A 141 2.55 17.31 11.35
C ILE A 141 1.52 18.45 11.32
N PRO A 142 1.18 19.03 12.48
CA PRO A 142 0.14 20.05 12.55
C PRO A 142 0.57 21.41 12.00
N THR A 143 1.89 21.70 11.99
CA THR A 143 2.42 23.02 11.64
C THR A 143 2.98 23.04 10.23
N LYS A 144 2.56 24.02 9.43
CA LYS A 144 3.06 24.26 8.06
C LYS A 144 3.95 25.52 8.05
N ASP A 145 5.21 25.35 8.39
CA ASP A 145 6.22 26.44 8.30
C ASP A 145 7.16 26.16 7.12
N ALA A 146 6.82 26.71 5.95
CA ALA A 146 7.58 26.49 4.74
C ALA A 146 8.98 27.13 4.79
N HIS A 147 9.08 28.35 5.32
CA HIS A 147 10.36 29.05 5.47
C HIS A 147 11.28 28.32 6.44
N GLY A 148 10.78 27.99 7.64
CA GLY A 148 11.55 27.29 8.66
C GLY A 148 12.01 25.90 8.18
N GLN A 149 11.14 25.16 7.50
CA GLN A 149 11.50 23.86 6.95
C GLN A 149 12.54 23.97 5.84
N ALA A 150 12.39 24.91 4.88
CA ALA A 150 13.36 25.14 3.81
C ALA A 150 14.75 25.51 4.38
N GLU A 151 14.77 26.48 5.30
CA GLU A 151 16.01 26.93 5.95
C GLU A 151 16.70 25.80 6.70
N PHE A 152 15.94 25.01 7.48
CA PHE A 152 16.49 23.89 8.22
C PHE A 152 17.05 22.79 7.31
N VAL A 153 16.31 22.40 6.27
CA VAL A 153 16.74 21.37 5.30
C VAL A 153 17.99 21.83 4.56
N ASN A 154 18.02 23.08 4.07
CA ASN A 154 19.19 23.65 3.40
C ASN A 154 20.39 23.71 4.35
N TRP A 155 20.16 24.11 5.61
CA TRP A 155 21.23 24.14 6.61
C TRP A 155 21.82 22.74 6.86
N VAL A 156 20.98 21.69 6.97
CA VAL A 156 21.45 20.29 7.11
C VAL A 156 22.21 19.86 5.86
N ASN A 157 21.70 20.21 4.69
CA ASN A 157 22.33 19.89 3.42
C ASN A 157 23.74 20.49 3.34
N ASP A 158 23.90 21.78 3.69
CA ASP A 158 25.17 22.49 3.65
C ASP A 158 26.15 22.03 4.73
N ASN A 159 25.66 21.82 5.95
CA ASN A 159 26.54 21.58 7.13
C ASN A 159 26.81 20.08 7.39
N PHE A 160 26.01 19.18 6.80
CA PHE A 160 26.24 17.75 6.98
C PHE A 160 26.49 17.04 5.64
N ILE A 161 25.56 17.14 4.69
CA ILE A 161 25.63 16.35 3.45
C ILE A 161 26.79 16.81 2.57
N LYS A 162 26.83 18.09 2.20
CA LYS A 162 27.85 18.64 1.29
C LYS A 162 29.28 18.63 1.88
N THR A 163 29.40 18.57 3.21
CA THR A 163 30.70 18.45 3.87
C THR A 163 31.28 17.04 3.83
N ARG A 164 30.53 16.05 3.37
CA ARG A 164 30.89 14.62 3.30
C ARG A 164 30.74 14.12 1.86
N PRO A 165 31.79 14.06 1.06
CA PRO A 165 31.70 13.77 -0.37
C PRO A 165 31.18 12.35 -0.69
N ASP A 166 31.15 11.46 0.29
CA ASP A 166 30.56 10.12 0.17
C ASP A 166 29.07 10.04 0.59
N CYS A 167 28.49 11.13 1.11
CA CYS A 167 27.05 11.24 1.31
C CYS A 167 26.32 11.41 -0.03
N LYS A 168 25.14 10.81 -0.08
CA LYS A 168 24.22 10.96 -1.21
C LYS A 168 23.28 12.15 -1.00
N GLN A 169 22.56 12.51 -2.04
CA GLN A 169 21.56 13.56 -2.07
C GLN A 169 20.58 13.45 -0.90
N LEU A 170 20.38 14.56 -0.16
CA LEU A 170 19.38 14.61 0.91
C LEU A 170 17.97 14.42 0.35
N ILE A 171 17.14 13.67 1.07
CA ILE A 171 15.74 13.44 0.71
C ILE A 171 14.83 14.20 1.67
N LEU A 172 13.76 14.79 1.15
CA LEU A 172 12.74 15.50 1.90
C LEU A 172 11.35 14.94 1.59
N VAL A 173 10.55 14.70 2.62
CA VAL A 173 9.09 14.62 2.52
C VAL A 173 8.51 15.87 3.18
N PRO A 174 7.88 16.79 2.43
CA PRO A 174 7.33 18.03 2.97
C PRO A 174 6.00 17.79 3.69
N THR A 175 5.48 18.79 4.39
CA THR A 175 4.16 18.70 5.06
C THR A 175 3.02 18.58 4.04
N GLU A 176 3.10 19.31 2.92
CA GLU A 176 2.19 19.12 1.79
C GLU A 176 2.82 18.14 0.81
N TYR A 177 2.54 16.85 0.98
CA TYR A 177 3.21 15.76 0.27
C TYR A 177 2.34 15.03 -0.78
N TYR A 178 1.16 15.59 -1.13
CA TYR A 178 0.33 15.08 -2.22
C TYR A 178 -0.30 16.23 -3.01
N LEU A 179 -0.59 16.00 -4.29
CA LEU A 179 -0.92 17.06 -5.24
C LEU A 179 -2.15 17.89 -4.82
N ARG A 180 -3.21 17.25 -4.29
CA ARG A 180 -4.41 17.99 -3.85
C ARG A 180 -4.20 18.86 -2.61
N ASP A 181 -3.16 18.59 -1.80
CA ASP A 181 -2.78 19.53 -0.73
C ASP A 181 -1.88 20.66 -1.26
N MET A 182 -1.01 20.33 -2.23
CA MET A 182 -0.16 21.32 -2.92
C MET A 182 -0.96 22.30 -3.77
N VAL A 183 -2.12 21.88 -4.33
CA VAL A 183 -2.94 22.68 -5.24
C VAL A 183 -4.38 22.72 -4.75
N LYS A 184 -4.85 23.93 -4.38
CA LYS A 184 -6.21 24.17 -3.89
C LYS A 184 -6.92 25.15 -4.81
N SER A 185 -8.10 24.79 -5.29
CA SER A 185 -8.91 25.63 -6.21
C SER A 185 -8.14 26.11 -7.45
N GLY A 186 -7.23 25.28 -7.97
CA GLY A 186 -6.41 25.59 -9.15
C GLY A 186 -5.16 26.44 -8.88
N TYR A 187 -4.86 26.78 -7.63
CA TYR A 187 -3.69 27.57 -7.23
C TYR A 187 -2.75 26.75 -6.36
N VAL A 188 -1.45 26.89 -6.60
CA VAL A 188 -0.42 26.32 -5.72
C VAL A 188 -0.52 26.98 -4.35
N SER A 189 -0.55 26.20 -3.28
CA SER A 189 -0.59 26.70 -1.91
C SER A 189 0.62 27.58 -1.60
N ASP A 190 0.48 28.51 -0.66
CA ASP A 190 1.62 29.34 -0.23
C ASP A 190 2.73 28.53 0.38
N TYR A 191 2.40 27.49 1.19
CA TYR A 191 3.39 26.58 1.75
C TYR A 191 4.23 25.91 0.65
N THR A 192 3.58 25.26 -0.31
CA THR A 192 4.30 24.55 -1.40
C THR A 192 5.09 25.51 -2.28
N ARG A 193 4.53 26.70 -2.58
CA ARG A 193 5.23 27.73 -3.39
C ARG A 193 6.51 28.21 -2.71
N ILE A 194 6.43 28.59 -1.44
CA ILE A 194 7.57 29.06 -0.65
C ILE A 194 8.64 27.96 -0.55
N LEU A 195 8.24 26.75 -0.17
CA LEU A 195 9.17 25.64 -0.05
C LEU A 195 9.87 25.32 -1.38
N ALA A 196 9.12 25.30 -2.50
CA ALA A 196 9.68 25.06 -3.84
C ALA A 196 10.62 26.18 -4.33
N ASP A 197 10.39 27.42 -3.86
CA ASP A 197 11.25 28.57 -4.19
C ASP A 197 12.56 28.59 -3.39
N GLU A 198 12.50 28.24 -2.10
CA GLU A 198 13.62 28.38 -1.15
C GLU A 198 14.46 27.12 -0.98
N LEU A 199 13.88 25.93 -1.26
CA LEU A 199 14.58 24.67 -1.12
C LEU A 199 15.68 24.51 -2.17
N GLU A 200 16.86 24.09 -1.76
CA GLU A 200 17.97 23.79 -2.65
C GLU A 200 17.60 22.72 -3.70
N LYS A 201 18.09 22.92 -4.93
CA LYS A 201 17.68 22.10 -6.07
C LYS A 201 18.22 20.67 -6.01
N ASP A 202 19.31 20.46 -5.31
CA ASP A 202 19.93 19.14 -5.12
C ASP A 202 19.27 18.30 -4.02
N VAL A 203 18.31 18.82 -3.24
CA VAL A 203 17.49 18.05 -2.32
C VAL A 203 16.40 17.31 -3.10
N LEU A 204 16.32 15.99 -2.99
CA LEU A 204 15.26 15.19 -3.61
C LEU A 204 13.97 15.27 -2.79
N VAL A 205 12.87 15.68 -3.40
CA VAL A 205 11.57 15.72 -2.72
C VAL A 205 10.72 14.50 -3.09
N LEU A 206 10.13 13.83 -2.11
CA LEU A 206 9.18 12.74 -2.32
C LEU A 206 7.74 13.22 -2.09
N TYR A 207 6.81 12.65 -2.84
CA TYR A 207 5.37 12.85 -2.67
C TYR A 207 4.60 11.56 -2.99
N THR A 208 3.32 11.49 -2.58
CA THR A 208 2.54 10.24 -2.68
C THR A 208 1.69 10.12 -3.95
N GLY A 209 1.60 11.17 -4.75
CA GLY A 209 0.74 11.22 -5.93
C GLY A 209 -0.36 12.26 -5.81
N GLU A 210 -1.54 11.98 -6.33
CA GLU A 210 -2.66 12.93 -6.31
C GLU A 210 -3.26 13.09 -4.90
N GLU A 211 -3.28 12.00 -4.12
CA GLU A 211 -3.80 11.89 -2.75
C GLU A 211 -2.76 11.26 -1.82
N VAL A 212 -3.07 11.18 -0.52
CA VAL A 212 -2.28 10.39 0.45
C VAL A 212 -2.14 8.95 -0.02
N CYS A 213 -3.24 8.32 -0.40
CA CYS A 213 -3.30 6.98 -0.98
C CYS A 213 -4.05 7.06 -2.32
N PRO A 214 -3.37 7.35 -3.44
CA PRO A 214 -4.03 7.51 -4.74
C PRO A 214 -4.42 6.16 -5.35
N ASP A 215 -5.51 6.15 -6.13
CA ASP A 215 -5.98 4.96 -6.86
C ASP A 215 -5.11 4.60 -8.09
N GLY A 216 -4.13 5.43 -8.41
CA GLY A 216 -3.20 5.22 -9.52
C GLY A 216 -2.19 6.35 -9.61
N LEU A 217 -1.15 6.15 -10.42
CA LEU A 217 -0.14 7.17 -10.72
C LEU A 217 -0.20 7.52 -12.20
N THR A 218 -0.43 8.81 -12.53
CA THR A 218 -0.54 9.27 -13.91
C THR A 218 0.64 10.15 -14.30
N GLU A 219 1.02 10.11 -15.57
CA GLU A 219 2.02 11.02 -16.15
C GLU A 219 1.64 12.50 -15.89
N ASN A 220 0.36 12.83 -15.98
CA ASN A 220 -0.12 14.18 -15.72
C ASN A 220 0.16 14.65 -14.28
N THR A 221 -0.09 13.79 -13.28
CA THR A 221 0.22 14.10 -11.87
C THR A 221 1.72 14.34 -11.69
N ILE A 222 2.57 13.52 -12.31
CA ILE A 222 4.03 13.66 -12.27
C ILE A 222 4.47 14.99 -12.89
N HIS A 223 3.98 15.32 -14.07
CA HIS A 223 4.34 16.56 -14.73
C HIS A 223 3.88 17.80 -13.97
N GLN A 224 2.68 17.77 -13.37
CA GLN A 224 2.20 18.89 -12.55
C GLN A 224 3.08 19.13 -11.32
N THR A 225 3.42 18.08 -10.57
CA THR A 225 4.26 18.21 -9.38
C THR A 225 5.68 18.62 -9.73
N ASN A 226 6.28 18.02 -10.77
CA ASN A 226 7.61 18.42 -11.26
C ASN A 226 7.64 19.88 -11.71
N LYS A 227 6.56 20.38 -12.34
CA LYS A 227 6.45 21.81 -12.73
C LYS A 227 6.38 22.73 -11.51
N ILE A 228 5.66 22.35 -10.46
CA ILE A 228 5.55 23.13 -9.21
C ILE A 228 6.94 23.28 -8.56
N TYR A 229 7.65 22.17 -8.38
CA TYR A 229 8.98 22.16 -7.76
C TYR A 229 10.12 22.52 -8.73
N ARG A 230 9.83 22.65 -10.04
CA ARG A 230 10.80 22.93 -11.12
C ARG A 230 11.99 21.96 -11.16
N LYS A 231 11.73 20.71 -10.72
CA LYS A 231 12.66 19.57 -10.73
C LYS A 231 11.90 18.26 -10.70
N PRO A 232 12.49 17.14 -11.15
CA PRO A 232 11.91 15.83 -10.98
C PRO A 232 11.75 15.46 -9.51
N MET A 233 10.58 14.94 -9.15
CA MET A 233 10.26 14.47 -7.80
C MET A 233 10.19 12.96 -7.73
N GLY A 234 10.53 12.40 -6.56
CA GLY A 234 10.39 10.97 -6.29
C GLY A 234 9.00 10.62 -5.75
N ILE A 235 8.62 9.36 -5.91
CA ILE A 235 7.34 8.84 -5.47
C ILE A 235 7.51 8.03 -4.19
N TRP A 236 6.66 8.32 -3.20
CA TRP A 236 6.34 7.47 -2.06
C TRP A 236 4.98 6.84 -2.31
N TRP A 237 4.95 5.55 -2.66
CA TRP A 237 3.73 4.87 -3.06
C TRP A 237 3.03 4.18 -1.89
N ASN A 238 1.86 4.66 -1.49
CA ASN A 238 1.09 4.15 -0.36
C ASN A 238 0.18 2.95 -0.73
N TYR A 239 0.79 1.89 -1.24
CA TYR A 239 0.24 0.55 -1.38
C TYR A 239 1.41 -0.45 -1.36
N PRO A 240 1.39 -1.51 -0.54
CA PRO A 240 0.24 -2.10 0.15
C PRO A 240 -0.01 -1.62 1.59
N VAL A 241 0.54 -0.49 2.04
CA VAL A 241 0.29 0.00 3.41
C VAL A 241 -1.21 -0.04 3.73
N ALA A 242 -1.54 -0.55 4.92
CA ALA A 242 -2.91 -0.76 5.39
C ALA A 242 -3.10 -0.34 6.85
N ASP A 243 -2.27 0.56 7.37
CA ASP A 243 -2.29 1.02 8.76
C ASP A 243 -3.58 1.78 9.14
N TYR A 244 -4.26 2.37 8.14
CA TYR A 244 -5.58 2.99 8.28
C TYR A 244 -6.76 2.01 8.15
N GLN A 245 -6.50 0.74 7.79
CA GLN A 245 -7.46 -0.38 7.68
C GLN A 245 -6.81 -1.68 8.15
N LYS A 246 -6.37 -1.73 9.40
CA LYS A 246 -5.61 -2.86 9.98
C LYS A 246 -6.33 -4.22 9.89
N GLU A 247 -7.65 -4.20 9.75
CA GLU A 247 -8.47 -5.39 9.57
C GLU A 247 -8.38 -5.98 8.14
N LYS A 248 -7.81 -5.26 7.17
CA LYS A 248 -7.67 -5.71 5.77
C LYS A 248 -6.21 -6.04 5.43
N LEU A 249 -6.05 -6.87 4.41
CA LEU A 249 -4.77 -7.13 3.75
C LEU A 249 -4.81 -6.57 2.32
N ALA A 250 -3.67 -6.08 1.85
CA ALA A 250 -3.50 -5.57 0.48
C ALA A 250 -2.60 -6.53 -0.30
N LEU A 251 -3.20 -7.58 -0.88
CA LEU A 251 -2.50 -8.69 -1.55
C LEU A 251 -2.51 -8.60 -3.08
N GLY A 252 -2.99 -7.49 -3.62
CA GLY A 252 -3.01 -7.21 -5.06
C GLY A 252 -1.66 -6.72 -5.59
N PRO A 253 -1.55 -6.54 -6.92
CA PRO A 253 -0.43 -5.85 -7.54
C PRO A 253 -0.55 -4.34 -7.38
N LEU A 254 0.54 -3.60 -7.67
CA LEU A 254 0.40 -2.19 -8.00
C LEU A 254 -0.49 -2.07 -9.24
N ASP A 255 -1.55 -1.30 -9.13
CA ASP A 255 -2.57 -1.15 -10.18
C ASP A 255 -2.61 0.28 -10.72
N LYS A 256 -3.13 0.47 -11.94
CA LYS A 256 -3.29 1.78 -12.57
C LYS A 256 -2.03 2.65 -12.59
N MET A 257 -0.88 2.01 -12.79
CA MET A 257 0.40 2.68 -12.94
C MET A 257 0.59 3.09 -14.40
N ASP A 258 0.79 4.38 -14.67
CA ASP A 258 0.94 4.88 -16.02
C ASP A 258 2.24 4.34 -16.67
N LYS A 259 2.09 3.76 -17.86
CA LYS A 259 3.18 3.15 -18.62
C LYS A 259 3.94 4.15 -19.50
N ALA A 260 3.41 5.36 -19.66
CA ALA A 260 4.07 6.43 -20.39
C ALA A 260 5.11 7.18 -19.55
N MET A 261 5.16 6.90 -18.25
CA MET A 261 6.10 7.51 -17.31
C MET A 261 7.55 7.27 -17.72
N ASP A 262 8.33 8.33 -17.81
CA ASP A 262 9.78 8.26 -18.05
C ASP A 262 10.54 8.30 -16.72
N ALA A 263 11.53 7.42 -16.58
CA ALA A 263 12.40 7.39 -15.40
C ALA A 263 13.20 8.69 -15.17
N LYS A 264 13.38 9.53 -16.19
CA LYS A 264 13.99 10.87 -16.03
C LYS A 264 13.09 11.84 -15.25
N ASP A 265 11.75 11.63 -15.31
CA ASP A 265 10.77 12.46 -14.63
C ASP A 265 10.44 11.95 -13.21
N VAL A 266 10.91 10.73 -12.88
CA VAL A 266 10.72 10.08 -11.57
C VAL A 266 12.05 9.46 -11.12
N PRO A 267 12.92 10.22 -10.43
CA PRO A 267 14.25 9.75 -10.02
C PRO A 267 14.20 8.69 -8.91
N ALA A 268 13.09 8.60 -8.18
CA ALA A 268 12.93 7.66 -7.07
C ALA A 268 11.50 7.09 -6.98
N PHE A 269 11.39 5.82 -6.59
CA PHE A 269 10.12 5.14 -6.34
C PHE A 269 10.24 4.23 -5.13
N PHE A 270 9.51 4.55 -4.06
CA PHE A 270 9.51 3.79 -2.82
C PHE A 270 8.12 3.26 -2.51
N ILE A 271 8.05 2.00 -2.12
CA ILE A 271 6.81 1.29 -1.81
C ILE A 271 6.67 1.25 -0.29
N ASN A 272 5.57 1.80 0.23
CA ASN A 272 5.21 1.74 1.64
C ASN A 272 4.43 0.44 1.92
N PRO A 273 4.98 -0.50 2.71
CA PRO A 273 4.40 -1.82 2.93
C PRO A 273 3.35 -1.82 4.05
N MET A 274 2.69 -2.99 4.22
CA MET A 274 1.93 -3.29 5.44
C MET A 274 2.87 -3.60 6.62
N GLU A 275 2.34 -3.55 7.83
CA GLU A 275 2.95 -4.15 9.02
C GLU A 275 3.25 -5.64 8.83
N LYS A 276 2.53 -6.32 7.94
CA LYS A 276 2.66 -7.73 7.56
C LYS A 276 3.81 -7.90 6.55
N ALA A 277 5.04 -8.09 7.06
CA ALA A 277 6.28 -8.07 6.27
C ALA A 277 6.30 -9.11 5.14
N GLU A 278 5.89 -10.37 5.46
CA GLU A 278 5.94 -11.47 4.51
C GLU A 278 4.90 -11.33 3.39
N LEU A 279 3.68 -10.90 3.73
CA LEU A 279 2.62 -10.72 2.74
C LEU A 279 2.80 -9.45 1.91
N SER A 280 3.47 -8.42 2.43
CA SER A 280 3.84 -7.23 1.67
C SER A 280 4.72 -7.52 0.47
N LYS A 281 5.51 -8.60 0.52
CA LYS A 281 6.39 -9.03 -0.57
C LYS A 281 5.66 -9.26 -1.89
N ILE A 282 4.36 -9.59 -1.86
CA ILE A 282 3.53 -9.77 -3.07
C ILE A 282 3.47 -8.45 -3.86
N ALA A 283 3.01 -7.38 -3.21
CA ALA A 283 2.91 -6.06 -3.84
C ALA A 283 4.30 -5.45 -4.14
N ILE A 284 5.26 -5.60 -3.22
CA ILE A 284 6.64 -5.11 -3.41
C ILE A 284 7.28 -5.74 -4.65
N ALA A 285 7.07 -7.04 -4.92
CA ALA A 285 7.58 -7.69 -6.13
C ALA A 285 7.01 -7.05 -7.40
N THR A 286 5.70 -6.73 -7.41
CA THR A 286 5.06 -6.09 -8.56
C THR A 286 5.54 -4.64 -8.75
N GLY A 287 5.78 -3.92 -7.64
CA GLY A 287 6.36 -2.59 -7.67
C GLY A 287 7.82 -2.58 -8.12
N ALA A 288 8.59 -3.60 -7.77
CA ALA A 288 9.95 -3.79 -8.28
C ALA A 288 9.96 -4.02 -9.81
N ASP A 289 9.00 -4.80 -10.31
CA ASP A 289 8.84 -5.04 -11.75
C ASP A 289 8.43 -3.77 -12.49
N PHE A 290 7.47 -3.00 -11.93
CA PHE A 290 7.12 -1.67 -12.43
C PHE A 290 8.33 -0.73 -12.47
N ALA A 291 9.02 -0.55 -11.34
CA ALA A 291 10.14 0.38 -11.24
C ALA A 291 11.34 0.00 -12.13
N LYS A 292 11.48 -1.29 -12.48
CA LYS A 292 12.50 -1.79 -13.40
C LYS A 292 12.21 -1.40 -14.84
N ASN A 293 10.96 -1.41 -15.27
CA ASN A 293 10.56 -1.01 -16.62
C ASN A 293 9.07 -0.61 -16.67
N PRO A 294 8.73 0.66 -16.33
CA PRO A 294 7.35 1.12 -16.33
C PRO A 294 6.60 0.84 -17.63
N GLY A 295 7.22 1.09 -18.77
CA GLY A 295 6.61 0.91 -20.11
C GLY A 295 6.23 -0.53 -20.45
N LYS A 296 6.84 -1.52 -19.80
CA LYS A 296 6.55 -2.95 -20.02
C LYS A 296 5.76 -3.60 -18.88
N TYR A 297 5.44 -2.82 -17.85
CA TYR A 297 4.72 -3.36 -16.71
C TYR A 297 3.34 -3.90 -17.11
N ASN A 298 3.05 -5.12 -16.66
CA ASN A 298 1.75 -5.75 -16.76
C ASN A 298 1.36 -6.29 -15.39
N GLU A 299 0.46 -5.61 -14.77
CA GLU A 299 0.07 -5.81 -13.38
C GLU A 299 -0.44 -7.23 -13.09
N GLY A 300 -1.22 -7.83 -13.99
CA GLY A 300 -1.73 -9.20 -13.82
C GLY A 300 -0.64 -10.26 -13.95
N LYS A 301 0.22 -10.11 -14.97
CA LYS A 301 1.34 -11.02 -15.20
C LYS A 301 2.38 -10.91 -14.08
N SER A 302 2.69 -9.69 -13.67
CA SER A 302 3.64 -9.44 -12.57
C SER A 302 3.15 -10.05 -11.26
N TRP A 303 1.85 -9.90 -10.96
CA TRP A 303 1.23 -10.48 -9.77
C TRP A 303 1.26 -12.02 -9.78
N ASP A 304 0.91 -12.65 -10.91
CA ASP A 304 0.97 -14.10 -11.06
C ASP A 304 2.41 -14.64 -10.87
N ILE A 305 3.42 -13.92 -11.39
CA ILE A 305 4.83 -14.27 -11.20
C ILE A 305 5.22 -14.14 -9.72
N ALA A 306 4.87 -13.02 -9.08
CA ALA A 306 5.16 -12.79 -7.66
C ALA A 306 4.59 -13.88 -6.77
N LEU A 307 3.34 -14.27 -7.00
CA LEU A 307 2.69 -15.36 -6.24
C LEU A 307 3.33 -16.73 -6.51
N LYS A 308 3.69 -17.04 -7.77
CA LYS A 308 4.37 -18.31 -8.10
C LYS A 308 5.73 -18.41 -7.44
N GLU A 309 6.53 -17.37 -7.50
CA GLU A 309 7.87 -17.36 -6.91
C GLU A 309 7.83 -17.46 -5.38
N GLN A 310 6.84 -16.82 -4.75
CA GLN A 310 6.74 -16.76 -3.29
C GLN A 310 6.10 -18.01 -2.68
N PHE A 311 5.12 -18.60 -3.35
CA PHE A 311 4.29 -19.69 -2.78
C PHE A 311 4.44 -21.05 -3.46
N GLY A 312 5.16 -21.17 -4.60
CA GLY A 312 5.42 -22.44 -5.27
C GLY A 312 4.16 -23.29 -5.49
N ASP A 313 4.11 -24.48 -4.92
CA ASP A 313 2.97 -25.41 -5.02
C ASP A 313 1.66 -24.88 -4.39
N LEU A 314 1.74 -23.83 -3.59
CA LEU A 314 0.59 -23.14 -3.01
C LEU A 314 0.15 -21.94 -3.85
N TYR A 315 0.72 -21.71 -5.04
CA TYR A 315 0.37 -20.58 -5.92
C TYR A 315 -1.13 -20.49 -6.18
N GLU A 316 -1.75 -21.55 -6.71
CA GLU A 316 -3.19 -21.48 -7.06
C GLU A 316 -4.10 -21.24 -5.83
N PRO A 317 -3.93 -21.94 -4.70
CA PRO A 317 -4.65 -21.61 -3.48
C PRO A 317 -4.43 -20.17 -3.00
N MET A 318 -3.17 -19.70 -3.01
CA MET A 318 -2.85 -18.35 -2.57
C MET A 318 -3.40 -17.30 -3.52
N ARG A 319 -3.38 -17.54 -4.82
CA ARG A 319 -3.98 -16.67 -5.83
C ARG A 319 -5.50 -16.49 -5.62
N ILE A 320 -6.20 -17.57 -5.27
CA ILE A 320 -7.62 -17.50 -4.92
C ILE A 320 -7.80 -16.64 -3.67
N PHE A 321 -7.09 -16.93 -2.59
CA PHE A 321 -7.18 -16.16 -1.35
C PHE A 321 -6.85 -14.69 -1.58
N ALA A 322 -5.71 -14.39 -2.18
CA ALA A 322 -5.25 -13.03 -2.43
C ALA A 322 -6.20 -12.23 -3.32
N SER A 323 -6.93 -12.89 -4.26
CA SER A 323 -7.91 -12.21 -5.10
C SER A 323 -9.09 -11.63 -4.31
N HIS A 324 -9.36 -12.11 -3.09
CA HIS A 324 -10.40 -11.61 -2.20
C HIS A 324 -9.93 -10.51 -1.25
N SER A 325 -8.67 -10.07 -1.35
CA SER A 325 -8.08 -9.07 -0.44
C SER A 325 -7.08 -8.19 -1.19
N GLN A 326 -7.53 -7.46 -2.21
CA GLN A 326 -6.69 -6.62 -3.05
C GLN A 326 -6.94 -5.13 -2.83
N ARG A 327 -8.19 -4.76 -2.46
CA ARG A 327 -8.64 -3.37 -2.37
C ARG A 327 -8.70 -2.89 -0.94
N LEU A 328 -8.10 -1.72 -0.73
CA LEU A 328 -8.27 -0.89 0.45
C LEU A 328 -9.23 0.25 0.12
N GLU A 329 -10.01 0.67 1.10
CA GLU A 329 -10.98 1.76 0.99
C GLU A 329 -10.76 2.74 2.12
N ASN A 330 -10.72 4.02 1.80
CA ASN A 330 -10.64 5.09 2.78
C ASN A 330 -11.50 6.28 2.34
N LYS A 331 -11.49 7.35 3.12
CA LYS A 331 -12.20 8.59 2.77
C LYS A 331 -11.60 9.35 1.57
N TRP A 332 -10.41 8.97 1.11
CA TRP A 332 -9.72 9.64 -0.01
C TRP A 332 -9.99 8.94 -1.32
N ALA A 333 -9.80 7.60 -1.36
CA ALA A 333 -9.95 6.82 -2.58
C ALA A 333 -10.09 5.32 -2.31
N HIS A 334 -10.47 4.59 -3.36
CA HIS A 334 -10.31 3.14 -3.41
C HIS A 334 -8.95 2.86 -4.03
N ILE A 335 -8.05 2.19 -3.31
CA ILE A 335 -6.73 1.83 -3.81
C ILE A 335 -6.59 0.33 -4.00
N GLY A 336 -6.00 -0.07 -5.13
CA GLY A 336 -5.85 -1.46 -5.53
C GLY A 336 -7.01 -1.98 -6.38
N ARG A 337 -6.89 -3.20 -6.88
CA ARG A 337 -7.91 -3.85 -7.72
C ARG A 337 -9.15 -4.21 -6.93
N PRO A 338 -10.34 -4.22 -7.57
CA PRO A 338 -11.55 -4.77 -6.96
C PRO A 338 -11.34 -6.23 -6.52
N ASP A 339 -11.88 -6.57 -5.34
CA ASP A 339 -11.82 -7.93 -4.81
C ASP A 339 -12.61 -8.89 -5.69
N ALA A 340 -11.98 -9.99 -6.12
CA ALA A 340 -12.59 -11.09 -6.88
C ALA A 340 -13.55 -10.62 -7.98
N ILE A 341 -13.10 -9.72 -8.86
CA ILE A 341 -13.93 -9.04 -9.88
C ILE A 341 -14.77 -10.01 -10.74
N ASN A 342 -14.22 -11.18 -11.11
CA ASN A 342 -14.94 -12.16 -11.89
C ASN A 342 -16.15 -12.73 -11.13
N LEU A 343 -16.02 -12.90 -9.83
CA LEU A 343 -17.08 -13.37 -8.94
C LEU A 343 -18.17 -12.31 -8.78
N GLN A 344 -17.80 -11.03 -8.68
CA GLN A 344 -18.78 -9.93 -8.67
C GLN A 344 -19.66 -9.93 -9.92
N VAL A 345 -19.06 -10.21 -11.11
CA VAL A 345 -19.81 -10.33 -12.36
C VAL A 345 -20.81 -11.50 -12.29
N LEU A 346 -20.41 -12.65 -11.75
CA LEU A 346 -21.31 -13.81 -11.60
C LEU A 346 -22.47 -13.49 -10.64
N TYR A 347 -22.22 -12.81 -9.52
CA TYR A 347 -23.29 -12.39 -8.61
C TYR A 347 -24.24 -11.39 -9.25
N LYS A 348 -23.73 -10.43 -10.01
CA LYS A 348 -24.58 -9.49 -10.76
C LYS A 348 -25.50 -10.24 -11.74
N ASN A 349 -24.96 -11.19 -12.49
CA ASN A 349 -25.73 -12.02 -13.42
C ASN A 349 -26.78 -12.87 -12.69
N LEU A 350 -26.44 -13.48 -11.54
CA LEU A 350 -27.39 -14.24 -10.72
C LEU A 350 -28.57 -13.36 -10.27
N TRP A 351 -28.29 -12.19 -9.72
CA TRP A 351 -29.32 -11.25 -9.27
C TRP A 351 -30.16 -10.70 -10.43
N GLY A 352 -29.58 -10.47 -11.60
CA GLY A 352 -30.33 -10.12 -12.80
C GLY A 352 -31.37 -11.20 -13.15
N THR A 353 -30.97 -12.46 -13.10
CA THR A 353 -31.86 -13.60 -13.38
C THR A 353 -32.91 -13.81 -12.28
N VAL A 354 -32.52 -13.76 -11.00
CA VAL A 354 -33.46 -13.92 -9.86
C VAL A 354 -34.54 -12.84 -9.88
N ASN A 355 -34.22 -11.63 -10.28
CA ASN A 355 -35.14 -10.49 -10.38
C ASN A 355 -35.86 -10.38 -11.74
N GLY A 356 -35.69 -11.37 -12.61
CA GLY A 356 -36.37 -11.40 -13.95
C GLY A 356 -35.90 -10.34 -14.95
N ARG A 357 -34.69 -9.81 -14.78
CA ARG A 357 -34.14 -8.71 -15.60
C ARG A 357 -33.17 -9.17 -16.68
N ASP A 358 -32.63 -10.39 -16.60
CA ASP A 358 -31.59 -10.90 -17.50
C ASP A 358 -32.01 -12.14 -18.30
N THR A 359 -31.52 -12.22 -19.54
CA THR A 359 -31.70 -13.36 -20.46
C THR A 359 -30.63 -14.45 -20.25
N ILE A 360 -29.64 -14.26 -19.40
CA ILE A 360 -28.59 -15.25 -19.12
C ILE A 360 -29.21 -16.45 -18.40
N PRO A 361 -28.99 -17.70 -18.84
CA PRO A 361 -29.56 -18.86 -18.18
C PRO A 361 -29.09 -18.97 -16.74
N LYS A 362 -30.04 -18.91 -15.78
CA LYS A 362 -29.77 -19.06 -14.32
C LYS A 362 -28.92 -20.28 -14.04
N ARG A 363 -29.17 -21.42 -14.70
CA ARG A 363 -28.45 -22.67 -14.52
C ARG A 363 -26.93 -22.52 -14.72
N LYS A 364 -26.53 -21.87 -15.83
CA LYS A 364 -25.11 -21.68 -16.16
C LYS A 364 -24.40 -20.84 -15.07
N THR A 365 -24.98 -19.70 -14.71
CA THR A 365 -24.42 -18.83 -13.66
C THR A 365 -24.34 -19.57 -12.32
N MET A 366 -25.35 -20.36 -11.96
CA MET A 366 -25.39 -21.15 -10.75
C MET A 366 -24.29 -22.23 -10.73
N ASP A 367 -24.09 -22.94 -11.85
CA ASP A 367 -23.07 -23.96 -11.99
C ASP A 367 -21.65 -23.34 -11.84
N ASP A 368 -21.43 -22.17 -12.45
CA ASP A 368 -20.16 -21.43 -12.34
C ASP A 368 -19.90 -20.96 -10.89
N LEU A 369 -20.91 -20.42 -10.20
CA LEU A 369 -20.80 -20.01 -8.80
C LEU A 369 -20.52 -21.20 -7.87
N LYS A 370 -21.22 -22.31 -8.04
CA LYS A 370 -20.97 -23.53 -7.25
C LYS A 370 -19.59 -24.12 -7.51
N LYS A 371 -19.09 -24.02 -8.74
CA LYS A 371 -17.74 -24.46 -9.10
C LYS A 371 -16.69 -23.57 -8.44
N ASP A 372 -16.88 -22.24 -8.45
CA ASP A 372 -16.00 -21.29 -7.79
C ASP A 372 -15.98 -21.52 -6.27
N ASN A 373 -17.15 -21.63 -5.64
CA ASN A 373 -17.27 -21.89 -4.19
C ASN A 373 -16.50 -23.15 -3.77
N ARG A 374 -16.70 -24.29 -4.49
CA ARG A 374 -15.95 -25.53 -4.22
C ARG A 374 -14.44 -25.40 -4.45
N LYS A 375 -14.03 -24.63 -5.47
CA LYS A 375 -12.61 -24.37 -5.73
C LYS A 375 -11.98 -23.57 -4.59
N ARG A 376 -12.69 -22.57 -4.09
CA ARG A 376 -12.28 -21.74 -2.95
C ARG A 376 -12.22 -22.56 -1.66
N GLU A 377 -13.24 -23.36 -1.35
CA GLU A 377 -13.24 -24.25 -0.18
C GLU A 377 -12.01 -25.17 -0.16
N LYS A 378 -11.68 -25.81 -1.29
CA LYS A 378 -10.48 -26.66 -1.41
C LYS A 378 -9.17 -25.86 -1.27
N ALA A 379 -9.12 -24.67 -1.83
CA ALA A 379 -7.93 -23.81 -1.74
C ALA A 379 -7.66 -23.38 -0.29
N LEU A 380 -8.70 -22.95 0.43
CA LEU A 380 -8.59 -22.56 1.83
C LEU A 380 -8.18 -23.73 2.72
N ALA A 381 -8.76 -24.91 2.54
CA ALA A 381 -8.34 -26.12 3.26
C ALA A 381 -6.86 -26.47 3.00
N LYS A 382 -6.38 -26.31 1.77
CA LYS A 382 -4.97 -26.53 1.44
C LYS A 382 -4.06 -25.48 2.09
N LEU A 383 -4.46 -24.21 2.15
CA LEU A 383 -3.70 -23.15 2.82
C LEU A 383 -3.63 -23.38 4.33
N HIS A 384 -4.75 -23.68 4.99
CA HIS A 384 -4.76 -24.01 6.41
C HIS A 384 -3.81 -25.17 6.76
N ALA A 385 -3.74 -26.19 5.89
CA ALA A 385 -2.92 -27.37 6.14
C ALA A 385 -1.43 -27.19 5.81
N LYS A 386 -1.07 -26.29 4.86
CA LYS A 386 0.26 -26.30 4.26
C LYS A 386 0.94 -24.93 4.19
N LEU A 387 0.24 -23.82 4.49
CA LEU A 387 0.86 -22.50 4.42
C LEU A 387 1.95 -22.39 5.51
N PRO A 388 3.18 -22.02 5.16
CA PRO A 388 4.24 -21.83 6.15
C PRO A 388 3.84 -20.84 7.25
N LYS A 389 4.27 -21.13 8.50
CA LYS A 389 3.90 -20.38 9.70
C LYS A 389 4.12 -18.86 9.55
N LYS A 390 5.19 -18.45 8.90
CA LYS A 390 5.52 -17.04 8.67
C LYS A 390 4.43 -16.26 7.88
N TYR A 391 3.76 -16.90 6.91
CA TYR A 391 2.63 -16.33 6.19
C TYR A 391 1.33 -16.52 6.94
N LEU A 392 1.13 -17.71 7.53
CA LEU A 392 -0.11 -18.01 8.24
C LEU A 392 -0.34 -17.07 9.42
N SER A 393 0.72 -16.75 10.19
CA SER A 393 0.63 -15.79 11.30
C SER A 393 0.18 -14.39 10.89
N GLU A 394 0.37 -14.02 9.63
CA GLU A 394 -0.02 -12.70 9.10
C GLU A 394 -1.43 -12.66 8.51
N CYS A 395 -2.06 -13.83 8.19
CA CYS A 395 -3.36 -13.87 7.51
C CYS A 395 -4.35 -14.91 8.07
N GLN A 396 -4.07 -15.54 9.19
CA GLN A 396 -4.92 -16.61 9.71
C GLN A 396 -6.38 -16.19 9.86
N LEU A 397 -6.63 -15.04 10.49
CA LEU A 397 -8.00 -14.54 10.68
C LEU A 397 -8.72 -14.28 9.35
N GLN A 398 -8.04 -13.72 8.36
CA GLN A 398 -8.64 -13.48 7.05
C GLN A 398 -8.92 -14.80 6.29
N LEU A 399 -8.07 -15.82 6.46
CA LEU A 399 -8.33 -17.16 5.92
C LEU A 399 -9.60 -17.78 6.55
N GLU A 400 -9.71 -17.74 7.86
CA GLU A 400 -10.88 -18.23 8.61
C GLU A 400 -12.16 -17.47 8.23
N GLN A 401 -12.05 -16.13 8.07
CA GLN A 401 -13.17 -15.29 7.65
C GLN A 401 -13.63 -15.62 6.22
N LEU A 402 -12.70 -15.84 5.28
CA LEU A 402 -13.07 -16.23 3.92
C LEU A 402 -13.69 -17.63 3.88
N GLN A 403 -13.23 -18.56 4.72
CA GLN A 403 -13.83 -19.89 4.86
C GLN A 403 -15.27 -19.76 5.34
N THR A 404 -15.52 -18.96 6.37
CA THR A 404 -16.85 -18.71 6.91
C THR A 404 -17.79 -18.08 5.89
N LEU A 405 -17.31 -17.10 5.11
CA LEU A 405 -18.07 -16.52 4.00
C LEU A 405 -18.35 -17.52 2.88
N THR A 406 -17.40 -18.40 2.58
CA THR A 406 -17.57 -19.46 1.57
C THR A 406 -18.65 -20.46 2.00
N GLU A 407 -18.75 -20.74 3.30
CA GLU A 407 -19.81 -21.59 3.87
C GLU A 407 -21.18 -20.89 3.82
N ALA A 408 -21.27 -19.61 4.19
CA ALA A 408 -22.51 -18.83 4.07
C ALA A 408 -23.01 -18.77 2.61
N GLU A 409 -22.12 -18.45 1.67
CA GLU A 409 -22.44 -18.46 0.24
C GLU A 409 -22.95 -19.82 -0.24
N LYS A 410 -22.33 -20.92 0.20
CA LYS A 410 -22.77 -22.29 -0.15
C LYS A 410 -24.24 -22.54 0.21
N TYR A 411 -24.67 -22.16 1.43
CA TYR A 411 -26.06 -22.31 1.83
C TYR A 411 -27.00 -21.39 1.05
N ALA A 412 -26.60 -20.15 0.78
CA ALA A 412 -27.36 -19.23 -0.06
C ALA A 412 -27.56 -19.80 -1.49
N LEU A 413 -26.49 -20.31 -2.10
CA LEU A 413 -26.55 -20.93 -3.44
C LEU A 413 -27.42 -22.20 -3.44
N MET A 414 -27.44 -23.00 -2.38
CA MET A 414 -28.33 -24.18 -2.27
C MET A 414 -29.80 -23.78 -2.24
N ILE A 415 -30.15 -22.65 -1.62
CA ILE A 415 -31.50 -22.11 -1.63
C ILE A 415 -31.85 -21.57 -3.03
N LEU A 416 -31.01 -20.71 -3.59
CA LEU A 416 -31.23 -20.07 -4.87
C LEU A 416 -31.24 -21.05 -6.07
N ASP A 417 -30.70 -22.26 -5.92
CA ASP A 417 -30.72 -23.32 -6.94
C ASP A 417 -32.09 -23.99 -7.08
N GLN A 418 -32.98 -23.82 -6.10
CA GLN A 418 -34.34 -24.34 -6.15
C GLN A 418 -35.23 -23.54 -7.13
N LYS A 419 -36.43 -24.06 -7.39
CA LYS A 419 -37.48 -23.27 -8.10
C LYS A 419 -37.97 -22.15 -7.16
N PRO A 420 -38.48 -21.03 -7.70
CA PRO A 420 -38.95 -19.92 -6.86
C PRO A 420 -39.97 -20.33 -5.79
N SER A 421 -40.88 -21.25 -6.10
CA SER A 421 -41.87 -21.79 -5.15
C SER A 421 -41.27 -22.64 -4.02
N GLU A 422 -40.00 -23.01 -4.12
CA GLU A 422 -39.29 -23.88 -3.19
C GLU A 422 -38.18 -23.15 -2.43
N TYR A 423 -38.09 -21.81 -2.49
CA TYR A 423 -37.05 -21.03 -1.82
C TYR A 423 -37.17 -21.08 -0.28
N LYS A 424 -38.37 -21.37 0.27
CA LYS A 424 -38.53 -21.49 1.70
C LYS A 424 -37.84 -22.75 2.22
N LYS A 425 -36.62 -22.59 2.74
CA LYS A 425 -35.76 -23.65 3.29
C LYS A 425 -35.21 -23.24 4.66
N PRO A 426 -36.03 -23.28 5.73
CA PRO A 426 -35.64 -22.76 7.05
C PRO A 426 -34.34 -23.35 7.59
N GLU A 427 -34.12 -24.65 7.43
CA GLU A 427 -32.91 -25.31 7.91
C GLU A 427 -31.63 -24.81 7.21
N LEU A 428 -31.69 -24.60 5.88
CA LEU A 428 -30.55 -24.07 5.12
C LEU A 428 -30.32 -22.60 5.46
N TYR A 429 -31.42 -21.83 5.63
CA TYR A 429 -31.33 -20.44 6.01
C TYR A 429 -30.78 -20.28 7.43
N GLN A 430 -31.14 -21.18 8.37
CA GLN A 430 -30.55 -21.18 9.71
C GLN A 430 -29.02 -21.41 9.65
N LYS A 431 -28.55 -22.41 8.87
CA LYS A 431 -27.11 -22.62 8.66
C LYS A 431 -26.40 -21.42 8.02
N PHE A 432 -27.08 -20.76 7.07
CA PHE A 432 -26.61 -19.52 6.49
C PHE A 432 -26.45 -18.41 7.55
N LYS A 433 -27.46 -18.20 8.41
CA LYS A 433 -27.42 -17.21 9.50
C LYS A 433 -26.26 -17.48 10.48
N GLU A 434 -26.05 -18.74 10.84
CA GLU A 434 -24.94 -19.15 11.72
C GLU A 434 -23.56 -18.83 11.12
N ALA A 435 -23.37 -19.15 9.85
CA ALA A 435 -22.13 -18.82 9.15
C ALA A 435 -21.94 -17.29 9.02
N LYS A 436 -23.01 -16.56 8.65
CA LYS A 436 -22.98 -15.09 8.60
C LYS A 436 -22.62 -14.48 9.97
N ALA A 437 -23.22 -14.99 11.06
CA ALA A 437 -22.97 -14.50 12.42
C ALA A 437 -21.51 -14.72 12.84
N LYS A 438 -20.92 -15.86 12.51
CA LYS A 438 -19.47 -16.13 12.76
C LYS A 438 -18.59 -15.08 12.08
N TYR A 439 -18.87 -14.75 10.80
CA TYR A 439 -18.13 -13.70 10.11
C TYR A 439 -18.28 -12.34 10.81
N THR A 440 -19.51 -11.94 11.11
CA THR A 440 -19.82 -10.64 11.74
C THR A 440 -19.13 -10.49 13.10
N GLN A 441 -18.98 -11.58 13.86
CA GLN A 441 -18.30 -11.58 15.16
C GLN A 441 -16.86 -11.08 15.08
N TYR A 442 -16.16 -11.37 13.99
CA TYR A 442 -14.75 -11.02 13.81
C TYR A 442 -14.49 -9.96 12.73
N GLU A 443 -15.55 -9.40 12.13
CA GLU A 443 -15.43 -8.41 11.04
C GLU A 443 -14.61 -7.18 11.44
N ALA A 444 -14.66 -6.77 12.70
CA ALA A 444 -13.89 -5.63 13.21
C ALA A 444 -12.37 -5.89 13.23
N TYR A 445 -11.95 -7.15 13.23
CA TYR A 445 -10.54 -7.56 13.31
C TYR A 445 -10.01 -8.11 12.00
N ALA A 446 -10.88 -8.67 11.16
CA ALA A 446 -10.50 -9.24 9.88
C ALA A 446 -11.63 -9.11 8.86
N LYS A 447 -11.40 -8.28 7.84
CA LYS A 447 -12.28 -8.09 6.70
C LYS A 447 -11.68 -8.71 5.45
N ILE A 448 -12.50 -9.37 4.67
CA ILE A 448 -12.10 -9.96 3.39
C ILE A 448 -13.29 -10.03 2.44
N SER A 449 -13.04 -9.93 1.13
CA SER A 449 -14.04 -10.09 0.08
C SER A 449 -15.25 -9.15 0.21
N ASN A 450 -15.02 -7.92 0.65
CA ASN A 450 -16.07 -6.96 0.98
C ASN A 450 -16.99 -6.66 -0.22
N GLU A 451 -16.41 -6.53 -1.41
CA GLU A 451 -17.13 -6.20 -2.65
C GLU A 451 -17.71 -7.44 -3.34
N ALA A 452 -17.27 -8.65 -2.96
CA ALA A 452 -17.69 -9.90 -3.59
C ALA A 452 -18.53 -10.76 -2.64
N VAL A 453 -17.94 -11.75 -1.95
CA VAL A 453 -18.71 -12.74 -1.17
C VAL A 453 -19.45 -12.10 -0.01
N TRP A 454 -18.84 -11.17 0.73
CA TRP A 454 -19.53 -10.49 1.83
C TRP A 454 -20.70 -9.64 1.34
N LYS A 455 -20.54 -8.94 0.23
CA LYS A 455 -21.66 -8.21 -0.38
C LYS A 455 -22.77 -9.16 -0.80
N PHE A 456 -22.45 -10.26 -1.46
CA PHE A 456 -23.43 -11.27 -1.87
C PHE A 456 -24.18 -11.85 -0.66
N VAL A 457 -23.50 -12.18 0.43
CA VAL A 457 -24.09 -12.72 1.67
C VAL A 457 -25.08 -11.72 2.27
N ARG A 458 -24.76 -10.44 2.32
CA ARG A 458 -25.67 -9.39 2.80
C ARG A 458 -26.88 -9.20 1.89
N ASP A 459 -26.63 -9.15 0.58
CA ASP A 459 -27.70 -8.98 -0.43
C ASP A 459 -28.67 -10.18 -0.40
N PHE A 460 -28.15 -11.39 -0.23
CA PHE A 460 -28.97 -12.60 -0.10
C PHE A 460 -29.82 -12.58 1.17
N ASP A 461 -29.25 -12.23 2.31
CA ASP A 461 -29.97 -12.12 3.57
C ASP A 461 -31.15 -11.13 3.48
N ALA A 462 -30.88 -9.94 2.97
CA ALA A 462 -31.90 -8.92 2.74
C ALA A 462 -33.00 -9.39 1.76
N TRP A 463 -32.61 -10.03 0.67
CA TRP A 463 -33.55 -10.58 -0.30
C TRP A 463 -34.39 -11.70 0.30
N TYR A 464 -33.79 -12.63 1.05
CA TYR A 464 -34.52 -13.75 1.66
C TYR A 464 -35.59 -13.26 2.64
N MET A 465 -35.24 -12.34 3.52
CA MET A 465 -36.16 -11.74 4.50
C MET A 465 -37.36 -11.02 3.84
N THR A 466 -37.13 -10.35 2.72
CA THR A 466 -38.18 -9.59 2.01
C THR A 466 -39.01 -10.43 1.05
N SER A 467 -38.42 -11.45 0.41
CA SER A 467 -39.05 -12.20 -0.69
C SER A 467 -39.59 -13.57 -0.28
N VAL A 468 -39.05 -14.18 0.77
CA VAL A 468 -39.42 -15.53 1.24
C VAL A 468 -40.09 -15.48 2.59
N GLY A 469 -39.75 -14.49 3.40
CA GLY A 469 -40.32 -14.28 4.76
C GLY A 469 -39.64 -15.15 5.81
N ASP A 470 -39.57 -14.61 7.04
CA ASP A 470 -39.21 -15.37 8.24
C ASP A 470 -40.54 -15.60 9.00
N ASP A 471 -40.95 -16.86 9.19
CA ASP A 471 -42.14 -17.20 9.97
C ASP A 471 -41.96 -16.99 11.50
N SER A 472 -40.95 -16.20 11.94
CA SER A 472 -40.71 -15.94 13.36
C SER A 472 -41.72 -14.95 14.00
N SER A 473 -42.77 -14.56 13.30
CA SER A 473 -43.84 -13.71 13.80
C SER A 473 -45.20 -14.43 14.04
N ALA A 474 -45.17 -15.78 14.07
CA ALA A 474 -46.35 -16.57 14.42
C ALA A 474 -46.02 -17.46 15.62
N ASP A 475 -46.00 -16.82 16.81
CA ASP A 475 -46.39 -17.39 18.12
C ASP A 475 -46.59 -16.24 19.10
#